data_2267c5e9297efdaf6737571543e3ebaf
#
_entry.id   2267c5e9297efdaf6737571543e3ebaf
#
_cell.length_a   1.000
_cell.length_b   1.000
_cell.length_c   1.000
_cell.angle_alpha   90.00
_cell.angle_beta   90.00
_cell.angle_gamma   90.00
#
_symmetry.space_group_name_H-M   'P 1'
#
loop_
_entity.id
_entity.type
_entity.pdbx_description
1 polymer ?
#
loop_
_entity_poly.entity_id
_entity_poly.type
_entity_poly.pdbx_seq_one_letter_code
_entity_poly.pdbx_strand_id
1 'polypeptide(L)'
;ERICEEGTGAVVYLPQEGRGIGLTAKLKAYQLQDEGYDTVEANHKLGYKSDQRDYMIGLQILKDLGLTRIRLLTNNPKKTESFEIAWDLKVVEQVPIIAPPVKQREKYMATKRDKMGHALPKESPSGEAAP
;
A
#
# COMPACT_ATOMS: atom_id res chain seq x y z
N GLU A 1 5.23 11.91 -11.47
CA GLU A 1 4.25 12.30 -12.50
C GLU A 1 3.10 13.10 -11.87
N ARG A 2 2.12 12.51 -11.16
CA ARG A 2 0.97 13.23 -10.57
C ARG A 2 1.33 14.45 -9.71
N ILE A 3 2.36 14.34 -8.86
CA ILE A 3 2.82 15.46 -8.05
C ILE A 3 3.42 16.57 -8.93
N CYS A 4 4.11 16.21 -10.00
CA CYS A 4 4.65 17.19 -10.94
C CYS A 4 3.55 17.90 -11.74
N GLU A 5 2.51 17.18 -12.13
CA GLU A 5 1.33 17.74 -12.81
C GLU A 5 0.58 18.73 -11.92
N GLU A 6 0.48 18.43 -10.63
CA GLU A 6 -0.11 19.32 -9.62
C GLU A 6 0.74 20.56 -9.33
N GLY A 7 2.05 20.50 -9.61
CA GLY A 7 3.00 21.58 -9.40
C GLY A 7 3.55 21.69 -7.97
N THR A 8 2.97 20.99 -7.01
CA THR A 8 3.45 20.95 -5.62
C THR A 8 3.11 19.62 -4.96
N GLY A 9 3.94 19.17 -4.04
CA GLY A 9 3.73 17.96 -3.28
C GLY A 9 5.01 17.41 -2.69
N ALA A 10 4.90 16.32 -1.91
CA ALA A 10 6.02 15.67 -1.29
C ALA A 10 5.94 14.14 -1.43
N VAL A 11 7.08 13.49 -1.56
CA VAL A 11 7.22 12.05 -1.47
C VAL A 11 8.05 11.74 -0.23
N VAL A 12 7.46 11.07 0.74
CA VAL A 12 8.17 10.62 1.94
C VAL A 12 8.45 9.14 1.78
N TYR A 13 9.72 8.78 1.69
CA TYR A 13 10.15 7.39 1.59
C TYR A 13 10.57 6.87 2.96
N LEU A 14 9.86 5.84 3.44
CA LEU A 14 10.15 5.16 4.69
C LEU A 14 10.67 3.75 4.38
N PRO A 15 11.93 3.41 4.71
CA PRO A 15 12.51 2.10 4.44
C PRO A 15 11.96 1.05 5.42
N GLN A 16 10.81 0.48 5.10
CA GLN A 16 10.13 -0.57 5.88
C GLN A 16 9.89 -1.79 4.99
N GLU A 17 10.97 -2.51 4.67
CA GLU A 17 10.96 -3.67 3.79
C GLU A 17 10.03 -4.78 4.32
N GLY A 18 9.33 -5.46 3.40
CA GLY A 18 8.38 -6.52 3.76
C GLY A 18 7.20 -6.02 4.59
N ARG A 19 6.77 -4.78 4.43
CA ARG A 19 5.78 -4.12 5.28
C ARG A 19 6.18 -4.10 6.77
N GLY A 20 7.45 -3.84 7.03
CA GLY A 20 8.01 -3.70 8.35
C GLY A 20 8.55 -5.00 8.99
N ILE A 21 8.45 -6.14 8.32
CA ILE A 21 8.97 -7.42 8.85
C ILE A 21 10.45 -7.69 8.49
N GLY A 22 11.01 -6.91 7.58
CA GLY A 22 12.38 -7.06 7.09
C GLY A 22 12.53 -8.02 5.92
N LEU A 23 13.71 -8.01 5.30
CA LEU A 23 13.98 -8.78 4.08
C LEU A 23 13.94 -10.30 4.33
N THR A 24 14.54 -10.78 5.40
CA THR A 24 14.59 -12.22 5.72
C THR A 24 13.19 -12.81 5.91
N ALA A 25 12.35 -12.16 6.69
CA ALA A 25 10.97 -12.60 6.88
C ALA A 25 10.13 -12.47 5.59
N LYS A 26 10.40 -11.45 4.77
CA LYS A 26 9.79 -11.30 3.45
C LYS A 26 10.10 -12.50 2.53
N LEU A 27 11.36 -12.97 2.50
CA LEU A 27 11.75 -14.13 1.71
C LEU A 27 11.08 -15.41 2.20
N LYS A 28 10.95 -15.59 3.52
CA LYS A 28 10.19 -16.71 4.11
C LYS A 28 8.70 -16.64 3.75
N ALA A 29 8.12 -15.45 3.74
CA ALA A 29 6.74 -15.26 3.30
C ALA A 29 6.57 -15.63 1.82
N TYR A 30 7.51 -15.31 0.95
CA TYR A 30 7.49 -15.75 -0.45
C TYR A 30 7.54 -17.26 -0.60
N GLN A 31 8.37 -17.94 0.19
CA GLN A 31 8.40 -19.40 0.20
C GLN A 31 7.03 -19.99 0.57
N LEU A 32 6.37 -19.47 1.60
CA LEU A 32 5.02 -19.88 1.97
C LEU A 32 3.98 -19.59 0.87
N GLN A 33 4.14 -18.48 0.15
CA GLN A 33 3.27 -18.18 -1.01
C GLN A 33 3.46 -19.18 -2.16
N ASP A 34 4.69 -19.65 -2.40
CA ASP A 34 4.97 -20.72 -3.36
C ASP A 34 4.33 -22.03 -2.94
N GLU A 35 4.16 -22.28 -1.65
CA GLU A 35 3.42 -23.41 -1.09
C GLU A 35 1.89 -23.26 -1.16
N GLY A 36 1.39 -22.10 -1.62
CA GLY A 36 -0.04 -21.86 -1.87
C GLY A 36 -0.72 -20.88 -0.91
N TYR A 37 -0.04 -20.40 0.12
CA TYR A 37 -0.58 -19.36 1.01
C TYR A 37 -0.68 -18.01 0.31
N ASP A 38 -1.66 -17.19 0.68
CA ASP A 38 -1.69 -15.79 0.23
C ASP A 38 -0.79 -14.90 1.12
N THR A 39 -0.67 -13.62 0.76
CA THR A 39 0.21 -12.68 1.48
C THR A 39 -0.18 -12.48 2.95
N VAL A 40 -1.46 -12.50 3.27
CA VAL A 40 -1.97 -12.36 4.64
C VAL A 40 -1.69 -13.62 5.44
N GLU A 41 -2.03 -14.77 4.89
CA GLU A 41 -1.84 -16.09 5.51
C GLU A 41 -0.35 -16.38 5.78
N ALA A 42 0.52 -16.07 4.81
CA ALA A 42 1.96 -16.23 4.95
C ALA A 42 2.52 -15.40 6.11
N ASN A 43 2.12 -14.13 6.23
CA ASN A 43 2.55 -13.28 7.35
C ASN A 43 2.04 -13.79 8.70
N HIS A 44 0.78 -14.20 8.78
CA HIS A 44 0.21 -14.75 10.00
C HIS A 44 0.91 -16.04 10.42
N LYS A 45 1.25 -16.92 9.47
CA LYS A 45 1.98 -18.15 9.74
C LYS A 45 3.39 -17.91 10.29
N LEU A 46 4.02 -16.79 9.91
CA LEU A 46 5.30 -16.35 10.45
C LEU A 46 5.17 -15.57 11.80
N GLY A 47 3.95 -15.39 12.32
CA GLY A 47 3.68 -14.68 13.56
C GLY A 47 3.59 -13.15 13.42
N TYR A 48 3.46 -12.63 12.22
CA TYR A 48 3.31 -11.19 11.96
C TYR A 48 1.86 -10.82 11.63
N LYS A 49 1.55 -9.54 11.83
CA LYS A 49 0.33 -8.93 11.27
C LYS A 49 0.46 -8.81 9.76
N SER A 50 -0.64 -8.60 9.05
CA SER A 50 -0.64 -8.39 7.61
C SER A 50 0.13 -7.13 7.19
N ASP A 51 0.26 -6.16 8.07
CA ASP A 51 1.04 -4.94 7.89
C ASP A 51 1.62 -4.47 9.23
N GLN A 52 2.95 -4.43 9.34
CA GLN A 52 3.70 -4.01 10.54
C GLN A 52 4.27 -2.60 10.41
N ARG A 53 3.96 -1.87 9.32
CA ARG A 53 4.53 -0.55 9.09
C ARG A 53 4.03 0.46 10.12
N ASP A 54 4.95 1.36 10.52
CA ASP A 54 4.68 2.53 11.32
C ASP A 54 4.81 3.80 10.47
N TYR A 55 3.79 4.64 10.50
CA TYR A 55 3.72 5.87 9.72
C TYR A 55 4.01 7.14 10.54
N MET A 56 4.27 7.01 11.85
CA MET A 56 4.45 8.17 12.75
C MET A 56 5.60 9.09 12.33
N ILE A 57 6.73 8.51 11.92
CA ILE A 57 7.87 9.29 11.41
C ILE A 57 7.48 10.05 10.14
N GLY A 58 6.75 9.42 9.23
CA GLY A 58 6.25 10.08 8.03
C GLY A 58 5.34 11.27 8.34
N LEU A 59 4.48 11.13 9.33
CA LEU A 59 3.62 12.22 9.81
C LEU A 59 4.42 13.37 10.40
N GLN A 60 5.44 13.07 11.20
CA GLN A 60 6.34 14.09 11.76
C GLN A 60 7.09 14.86 10.67
N ILE A 61 7.57 14.17 9.64
CA ILE A 61 8.22 14.80 8.48
C ILE A 61 7.26 15.74 7.77
N LEU A 62 6.03 15.31 7.50
CA LEU A 62 5.01 16.15 6.85
C LEU A 62 4.68 17.39 7.67
N LYS A 63 4.59 17.24 8.99
CA LYS A 63 4.38 18.36 9.93
C LYS A 63 5.57 19.32 9.91
N ASP A 64 6.79 18.81 9.92
CA ASP A 64 8.01 19.63 9.86
C ASP A 64 8.11 20.42 8.54
N LEU A 65 7.60 19.87 7.45
CA LEU A 65 7.45 20.57 6.18
C LEU A 65 6.33 21.64 6.18
N GLY A 66 5.61 21.80 7.28
CA GLY A 66 4.54 22.80 7.43
C GLY A 66 3.22 22.41 6.76
N LEU A 67 3.03 21.13 6.43
CA LEU A 67 1.80 20.65 5.80
C LEU A 67 0.72 20.42 6.85
N THR A 68 -0.47 20.98 6.62
CA THR A 68 -1.64 20.84 7.50
C THR A 68 -2.81 20.14 6.82
N ARG A 69 -2.88 20.21 5.49
CA ARG A 69 -3.93 19.60 4.66
C ARG A 69 -3.26 18.92 3.47
N ILE A 70 -3.56 17.65 3.26
CA ILE A 70 -2.98 16.87 2.17
C ILE A 70 -4.02 16.09 1.38
N ARG A 71 -3.74 15.86 0.12
CA ARG A 71 -4.33 14.76 -0.67
C ARG A 71 -3.36 13.60 -0.64
N LEU A 72 -3.77 12.49 -0.07
CA LEU A 72 -2.91 11.33 0.14
C LEU A 72 -3.02 10.36 -1.04
N LEU A 73 -1.91 10.15 -1.74
CA LEU A 73 -1.84 9.18 -2.83
C LEU A 73 -1.67 7.77 -2.25
N THR A 74 -2.75 7.03 -2.17
CA THR A 74 -2.75 5.66 -1.65
C THR A 74 -3.99 4.89 -2.10
N ASN A 75 -3.88 3.55 -2.17
CA ASN A 75 -5.02 2.64 -2.33
C ASN A 75 -5.40 1.96 -1.00
N ASN A 76 -4.67 2.23 0.07
CA ASN A 76 -4.85 1.58 1.36
C ASN A 76 -5.63 2.48 2.33
N PRO A 77 -6.90 2.17 2.66
CA PRO A 77 -7.71 2.96 3.57
C PRO A 77 -7.12 3.04 4.99
N LYS A 78 -6.45 1.98 5.46
CA LYS A 78 -5.77 1.98 6.76
C LYS A 78 -4.66 3.03 6.85
N LYS A 79 -4.04 3.37 5.72
CA LYS A 79 -3.05 4.44 5.69
C LYS A 79 -3.73 5.79 5.93
N THR A 80 -4.86 6.05 5.31
CA THR A 80 -5.66 7.26 5.51
C THR A 80 -6.12 7.38 6.97
N GLU A 81 -6.68 6.31 7.55
CA GLU A 81 -7.08 6.26 8.96
C GLU A 81 -5.92 6.56 9.91
N SER A 82 -4.73 6.02 9.64
CA SER A 82 -3.54 6.29 10.45
C SER A 82 -3.12 7.76 10.44
N PHE A 83 -3.36 8.47 9.34
CA PHE A 83 -3.09 9.90 9.21
C PHE A 83 -4.15 10.76 9.89
N GLU A 84 -5.40 10.34 9.93
CA GLU A 84 -6.49 11.06 10.59
C GLU A 84 -6.36 11.11 12.12
N ILE A 85 -5.69 10.12 12.71
CA ILE A 85 -5.43 10.05 14.16
C ILE A 85 -4.33 11.05 14.58
N ALA A 86 -3.53 11.54 13.65
CA ALA A 86 -2.37 12.38 13.94
C ALA A 86 -2.71 13.87 13.86
N TRP A 87 -2.99 14.40 14.99
CA TRP A 87 -2.99 15.81 15.40
C TRP A 87 -3.45 16.83 14.34
N ASP A 88 -2.57 17.66 13.81
CA ASP A 88 -2.94 18.82 13.00
C ASP A 88 -2.96 18.56 11.48
N LEU A 89 -2.73 17.33 11.03
CA LEU A 89 -2.70 16.98 9.62
C LEU A 89 -4.04 16.39 9.18
N LYS A 90 -4.71 17.06 8.24
CA LYS A 90 -5.97 16.60 7.68
C LYS A 90 -5.78 15.99 6.29
N VAL A 91 -6.22 14.75 6.12
CA VAL A 91 -6.36 14.15 4.79
C VAL A 91 -7.69 14.62 4.19
N VAL A 92 -7.62 15.51 3.22
CA VAL A 92 -8.81 16.08 2.57
C VAL A 92 -9.33 15.20 1.43
N GLU A 93 -8.47 14.35 0.87
CA GLU A 93 -8.81 13.44 -0.21
C GLU A 93 -7.84 12.26 -0.23
N GLN A 94 -8.35 11.05 -0.47
CA GLN A 94 -7.57 9.89 -0.82
C GLN A 94 -7.56 9.74 -2.34
N VAL A 95 -6.37 9.83 -2.94
CA VAL A 95 -6.20 9.70 -4.40
C VAL A 95 -5.66 8.31 -4.71
N PRO A 96 -6.38 7.47 -5.46
CA PRO A 96 -5.92 6.14 -5.80
C PRO A 96 -4.71 6.18 -6.75
N ILE A 97 -3.79 5.24 -6.56
CA ILE A 97 -2.63 5.02 -7.44
C ILE A 97 -2.80 3.66 -8.11
N ILE A 98 -3.14 3.67 -9.40
CA ILE A 98 -3.36 2.45 -10.17
C ILE A 98 -2.25 2.35 -11.22
N ALA A 99 -1.44 1.30 -11.12
CA ALA A 99 -0.46 0.95 -12.14
C ALA A 99 -1.08 -0.02 -13.16
N PRO A 100 -0.57 -0.06 -14.40
CA PRO A 100 -1.01 -1.03 -15.39
C PRO A 100 -0.95 -2.46 -14.85
N PRO A 101 -1.89 -3.34 -15.23
CA PRO A 101 -1.94 -4.73 -14.76
C PRO A 101 -0.70 -5.51 -15.23
N VAL A 102 -0.17 -6.35 -14.35
CA VAL A 102 0.95 -7.26 -14.64
C VAL A 102 0.60 -8.63 -14.07
N LYS A 103 0.64 -9.67 -14.89
CA LYS A 103 0.23 -11.04 -14.51
C LYS A 103 0.85 -11.54 -13.20
N GLN A 104 2.13 -11.25 -12.96
CA GLN A 104 2.83 -11.68 -11.75
C GLN A 104 2.27 -11.05 -10.46
N ARG A 105 1.47 -9.98 -10.58
CA ARG A 105 0.89 -9.27 -9.44
C ARG A 105 -0.58 -9.57 -9.22
N GLU A 106 -1.25 -10.31 -10.11
CA GLU A 106 -2.70 -10.53 -10.03
C GLU A 106 -3.14 -11.12 -8.69
N LYS A 107 -2.49 -12.22 -8.25
CA LYS A 107 -2.79 -12.85 -6.96
C LYS A 107 -2.58 -11.90 -5.77
N TYR A 108 -1.51 -11.12 -5.80
CA TYR A 108 -1.18 -10.15 -4.76
C TYR A 108 -2.18 -8.99 -4.75
N MET A 109 -2.56 -8.49 -5.91
CA MET A 109 -3.54 -7.39 -6.03
C MET A 109 -4.93 -7.85 -5.62
N ALA A 110 -5.33 -9.09 -5.95
CA ALA A 110 -6.58 -9.69 -5.49
C ALA A 110 -6.63 -9.79 -3.96
N THR A 111 -5.56 -10.22 -3.32
CA THR A 111 -5.48 -10.25 -1.86
C THR A 111 -5.63 -8.86 -1.25
N LYS A 112 -4.98 -7.85 -1.82
CA LYS A 112 -5.12 -6.46 -1.37
C LYS A 112 -6.56 -5.96 -1.46
N ARG A 113 -7.23 -6.21 -2.58
CA ARG A 113 -8.61 -5.79 -2.81
C ARG A 113 -9.57 -6.53 -1.89
N ASP A 114 -9.50 -7.85 -1.87
CA ASP A 114 -10.53 -8.71 -1.30
C ASP A 114 -10.36 -8.90 0.22
N LYS A 115 -9.11 -8.98 0.72
CA LYS A 115 -8.80 -9.18 2.14
C LYS A 115 -8.34 -7.93 2.88
N MET A 116 -7.76 -6.95 2.19
CA MET A 116 -7.17 -5.74 2.79
C MET A 116 -7.94 -4.46 2.46
N GLY A 117 -9.02 -4.54 1.68
CA GLY A 117 -9.92 -3.41 1.40
C GLY A 117 -9.33 -2.31 0.52
N HIS A 118 -8.29 -2.59 -0.28
CA HIS A 118 -7.73 -1.60 -1.19
C HIS A 118 -8.70 -1.25 -2.32
N ALA A 119 -8.79 0.04 -2.69
CA ALA A 119 -9.57 0.52 -3.82
C ALA A 119 -8.85 0.23 -5.15
N LEU A 120 -8.97 -1.01 -5.62
CA LEU A 120 -8.36 -1.47 -6.86
C LEU A 120 -9.44 -2.01 -7.80
N PRO A 121 -9.34 -1.77 -9.12
CA PRO A 121 -10.28 -2.32 -10.08
C PRO A 121 -10.19 -3.86 -10.11
N LYS A 122 -11.31 -4.52 -10.39
CA LYS A 122 -11.30 -5.92 -10.76
C LYS A 122 -10.69 -6.01 -12.16
N GLU A 123 -9.67 -6.82 -12.32
CA GLU A 123 -9.14 -7.10 -13.65
C GLU A 123 -10.21 -7.94 -14.40
N SER A 124 -10.61 -7.44 -15.55
CA SER A 124 -11.40 -8.26 -16.48
C SER A 124 -10.51 -9.43 -16.90
N PRO A 125 -11.04 -10.66 -17.00
CA PRO A 125 -10.28 -11.75 -17.56
C PRO A 125 -9.78 -11.32 -18.93
N SER A 126 -8.46 -11.27 -19.07
CA SER A 126 -7.80 -10.79 -20.26
C SER A 126 -8.26 -11.57 -21.47
N GLY A 127 -9.01 -10.89 -22.31
CA GLY A 127 -9.07 -11.06 -23.75
C GLY A 127 -9.29 -12.47 -24.27
N GLU A 128 -10.48 -12.74 -24.62
CA GLU A 128 -10.69 -13.27 -25.96
C GLU A 128 -10.13 -12.23 -26.93
N ALA A 129 -9.01 -12.56 -27.55
CA ALA A 129 -8.60 -11.90 -28.77
C ALA A 129 -9.76 -12.09 -29.76
N ALA A 130 -10.43 -11.01 -30.12
CA ALA A 130 -11.37 -11.03 -31.21
C ALA A 130 -10.64 -11.51 -32.47
N PRO A 131 -11.27 -12.35 -33.29
CA PRO A 131 -10.69 -12.85 -34.51
C PRO A 131 -10.39 -11.73 -35.51
#